data_b75f8082576ab961574167d463370806
#
_entry.id   b75f8082576ab961574167d463370806
#
_cell.length_a   1.000
_cell.length_b   1.000
_cell.length_c   1.000
_cell.angle_alpha   90.00
_cell.angle_beta   90.00
_cell.angle_gamma   90.00
#
_symmetry.space_group_name_H-M   'P 1'
#
loop_
_entity.id
_entity.type
_entity.pdbx_description
1 polymer ?
#
loop_
_entity_poly.entity_id
_entity_poly.type
_entity_poly.pdbx_seq_one_letter_code
_entity_poly.pdbx_strand_id
1 'polypeptide(L)'
;MSISDLPLEGVRVLDFSQFLAGPYASLRLADLGADVVKVERAGKGDLSRYLYVSNVSVEGESTIFHAINRGKRSLEIDLKTDTDRARLQDLVAGADIVIQNFRPGVIERLGFGYEAVKALNPKIIYGSISGYGADTEWSALPGQDLLTQARSGVMWLSGGADDGPVAIGLPVADMLAGAALAQGLLALLFRRERTGKGGLVETSLLEAITDLQFELLTTHLNDGGRLPERQRNNPAHAYLAAPYGVYRTADGHIALGMNDLGELWTHFGVETPLAGLDAFRDRDAVSAALGTALARHSTDHWMEIAMAQDFWAAPVLSWDETLASGVLQQLDMLQSVALKDGPLHTTAIPMRIDGERPKSTLAAPQLGTANALLESGWS
;
A
#
# COMPACT_ATOMS: atom_id res chain seq x y z
N MET A 1 15.07 -15.39 -13.11
CA MET A 1 13.89 -16.07 -13.69
C MET A 1 13.64 -15.53 -15.07
N SER A 2 13.53 -16.38 -16.09
CA SER A 2 13.02 -15.92 -17.38
C SER A 2 11.55 -15.52 -17.22
N ILE A 3 11.06 -14.59 -18.05
CA ILE A 3 9.64 -14.16 -18.01
C ILE A 3 8.69 -15.36 -18.16
N SER A 4 9.13 -16.44 -18.81
CA SER A 4 8.38 -17.69 -19.04
C SER A 4 8.06 -18.51 -17.77
N ASP A 5 8.66 -18.19 -16.64
CA ASP A 5 8.51 -18.96 -15.39
C ASP A 5 7.75 -18.18 -14.31
N LEU A 6 7.12 -17.06 -14.65
CA LEU A 6 6.36 -16.25 -13.67
C LEU A 6 4.98 -16.88 -13.39
N PRO A 7 4.51 -16.85 -12.13
CA PRO A 7 3.29 -17.57 -11.70
C PRO A 7 2.01 -17.22 -12.46
N LEU A 8 1.91 -16.01 -13.02
CA LEU A 8 0.73 -15.53 -13.73
C LEU A 8 0.95 -15.40 -15.24
N GLU A 9 1.97 -16.05 -15.80
CA GLU A 9 2.15 -16.06 -17.24
C GLU A 9 0.88 -16.62 -17.94
N GLY A 10 0.43 -15.90 -18.98
CA GLY A 10 -0.79 -16.23 -19.72
C GLY A 10 -2.09 -15.75 -19.10
N VAL A 11 -2.07 -15.19 -17.88
CA VAL A 11 -3.25 -14.55 -17.26
C VAL A 11 -3.47 -13.17 -17.88
N ARG A 12 -4.68 -12.92 -18.41
CA ARG A 12 -5.09 -11.70 -19.12
C ARG A 12 -5.93 -10.80 -18.22
N VAL A 13 -5.47 -9.58 -17.98
CA VAL A 13 -6.11 -8.63 -17.08
C VAL A 13 -6.55 -7.37 -17.81
N LEU A 14 -7.82 -7.00 -17.73
CA LEU A 14 -8.32 -5.69 -18.13
C LEU A 14 -8.44 -4.79 -16.90
N ASP A 15 -7.64 -3.73 -16.87
CA ASP A 15 -7.55 -2.80 -15.76
C ASP A 15 -8.25 -1.47 -16.11
N PHE A 16 -9.50 -1.30 -15.69
CA PHE A 16 -10.26 -0.05 -15.83
C PHE A 16 -9.96 0.95 -14.71
N SER A 17 -9.17 0.56 -13.74
CA SER A 17 -8.95 1.37 -12.55
C SER A 17 -8.08 2.61 -12.84
N GLN A 18 -8.20 3.59 -11.96
CA GLN A 18 -7.52 4.88 -12.06
C GLN A 18 -6.83 5.24 -10.74
N PHE A 19 -5.97 6.24 -10.77
CA PHE A 19 -5.21 6.75 -9.64
C PHE A 19 -4.23 5.72 -9.07
N LEU A 20 -4.46 5.20 -7.85
CA LEU A 20 -3.47 4.44 -7.11
C LEU A 20 -3.95 3.03 -6.72
N ALA A 21 -5.04 2.87 -5.99
CA ALA A 21 -5.44 1.60 -5.37
C ALA A 21 -5.62 0.44 -6.37
N GLY A 22 -6.47 0.62 -7.39
CA GLY A 22 -6.68 -0.38 -8.43
C GLY A 22 -5.45 -0.60 -9.30
N PRO A 23 -4.78 0.45 -9.80
CA PRO A 23 -3.52 0.32 -10.53
C PRO A 23 -2.40 -0.36 -9.72
N TYR A 24 -2.38 -0.22 -8.40
CA TYR A 24 -1.45 -0.96 -7.54
C TYR A 24 -1.78 -2.45 -7.49
N ALA A 25 -3.06 -2.82 -7.43
CA ALA A 25 -3.46 -4.24 -7.50
C ALA A 25 -3.02 -4.88 -8.82
N SER A 26 -3.32 -4.23 -9.95
CA SER A 26 -2.95 -4.74 -11.27
C SER A 26 -1.43 -4.71 -11.52
N LEU A 27 -0.68 -3.76 -10.91
CA LEU A 27 0.78 -3.79 -10.91
C LEU A 27 1.33 -5.06 -10.25
N ARG A 28 0.73 -5.49 -9.12
CA ARG A 28 1.15 -6.73 -8.44
C ARG A 28 0.93 -7.96 -9.32
N LEU A 29 -0.16 -7.99 -10.10
CA LEU A 29 -0.39 -9.06 -11.07
C LEU A 29 0.62 -8.98 -12.24
N ALA A 30 0.93 -7.79 -12.74
CA ALA A 30 1.96 -7.60 -13.77
C ALA A 30 3.35 -8.01 -13.29
N ASP A 31 3.74 -7.67 -12.05
CA ASP A 31 5.00 -8.11 -11.45
C ASP A 31 5.11 -9.64 -11.37
N LEU A 32 3.97 -10.34 -11.25
CA LEU A 32 3.88 -11.80 -11.21
C LEU A 32 3.72 -12.44 -12.60
N GLY A 33 3.73 -11.66 -13.68
CA GLY A 33 3.75 -12.16 -15.06
C GLY A 33 2.44 -12.06 -15.81
N ALA A 34 1.37 -11.49 -15.22
CA ALA A 34 0.12 -11.31 -15.95
C ALA A 34 0.26 -10.27 -17.08
N ASP A 35 -0.44 -10.52 -18.18
CA ASP A 35 -0.60 -9.56 -19.28
C ASP A 35 -1.70 -8.55 -18.92
N VAL A 36 -1.28 -7.38 -18.44
CA VAL A 36 -2.19 -6.34 -17.97
C VAL A 36 -2.39 -5.27 -19.03
N VAL A 37 -3.63 -5.11 -19.48
CA VAL A 37 -4.05 -4.05 -20.38
C VAL A 37 -4.87 -3.03 -19.60
N LYS A 38 -4.30 -1.84 -19.44
CA LYS A 38 -4.96 -0.69 -18.82
C LYS A 38 -5.89 -0.03 -19.81
N VAL A 39 -7.19 0.02 -19.47
CA VAL A 39 -8.22 0.67 -20.26
C VAL A 39 -8.29 2.15 -19.89
N GLU A 40 -7.95 3.02 -20.81
CA GLU A 40 -7.80 4.44 -20.56
C GLU A 40 -8.74 5.29 -21.43
N ARG A 41 -9.10 6.44 -20.91
CA ARG A 41 -9.98 7.37 -21.61
C ARG A 41 -9.28 7.97 -22.83
N ALA A 42 -9.98 7.97 -23.99
CA ALA A 42 -9.52 8.54 -25.22
C ALA A 42 -9.06 10.00 -25.08
N GLY A 43 -7.88 10.33 -25.62
CA GLY A 43 -7.24 11.65 -25.66
C GLY A 43 -6.72 12.17 -24.32
N LYS A 44 -6.98 11.47 -23.19
CA LYS A 44 -6.61 11.96 -21.86
C LYS A 44 -5.87 10.94 -20.99
N GLY A 45 -6.15 9.66 -21.16
CA GLY A 45 -5.59 8.63 -20.31
C GLY A 45 -6.11 8.66 -18.88
N ASP A 46 -5.37 7.99 -17.98
CA ASP A 46 -5.55 8.02 -16.54
C ASP A 46 -5.16 9.37 -15.96
N LEU A 47 -5.92 9.86 -14.99
CA LEU A 47 -5.61 11.11 -14.29
C LEU A 47 -4.25 11.08 -13.58
N SER A 48 -3.76 9.91 -13.19
CA SER A 48 -2.44 9.76 -12.58
C SER A 48 -1.28 10.14 -13.51
N ARG A 49 -1.48 10.21 -14.83
CA ARG A 49 -0.47 10.74 -15.78
C ARG A 49 -0.09 12.18 -15.45
N TYR A 50 -1.04 12.94 -14.87
CA TYR A 50 -0.91 14.37 -14.59
C TYR A 50 -0.89 14.70 -13.09
N LEU A 51 -0.90 13.67 -12.23
CA LEU A 51 -0.83 13.84 -10.78
C LEU A 51 0.63 13.88 -10.32
N TYR A 52 1.18 15.08 -10.22
CA TYR A 52 2.57 15.27 -9.84
C TYR A 52 2.77 15.25 -8.32
N VAL A 53 3.73 14.45 -7.87
CA VAL A 53 4.26 14.49 -6.51
C VAL A 53 5.63 15.16 -6.59
N SER A 54 5.87 16.15 -5.72
CA SER A 54 7.14 16.90 -5.71
C SER A 54 7.47 17.62 -7.03
N ASN A 55 6.48 17.88 -7.86
CA ASN A 55 6.63 18.56 -9.17
C ASN A 55 7.66 17.90 -10.10
N VAL A 56 7.90 16.61 -9.95
CA VAL A 56 8.81 15.82 -10.78
C VAL A 56 8.03 15.12 -11.89
N SER A 57 8.46 15.30 -13.13
CA SER A 57 7.92 14.60 -14.29
C SER A 57 9.01 13.77 -14.97
N VAL A 58 8.60 12.68 -15.60
CA VAL A 58 9.44 11.81 -16.43
C VAL A 58 8.72 11.65 -17.76
N GLU A 59 9.42 11.93 -18.86
CA GLU A 59 8.83 11.92 -20.22
C GLU A 59 7.53 12.75 -20.35
N GLY A 60 7.41 13.85 -19.58
CA GLY A 60 6.23 14.71 -19.55
C GLY A 60 5.04 14.20 -18.75
N GLU A 61 5.17 13.08 -18.08
CA GLU A 61 4.14 12.47 -17.23
C GLU A 61 4.62 12.33 -15.77
N SER A 62 3.70 12.00 -14.88
CA SER A 62 3.98 11.82 -13.46
C SER A 62 4.87 10.61 -13.19
N THR A 63 5.85 10.75 -12.29
CA THR A 63 6.64 9.64 -11.76
C THR A 63 5.76 8.54 -11.14
N ILE A 64 4.63 8.92 -10.53
CA ILE A 64 3.66 7.97 -9.97
C ILE A 64 3.03 7.13 -11.06
N PHE A 65 2.63 7.74 -12.21
CA PHE A 65 2.08 6.98 -13.32
C PHE A 65 3.08 5.93 -13.81
N HIS A 66 4.33 6.34 -14.04
CA HIS A 66 5.38 5.43 -14.49
C HIS A 66 5.68 4.31 -13.51
N ALA A 67 5.71 4.60 -12.21
CA ALA A 67 6.00 3.59 -11.19
C ALA A 67 4.87 2.54 -11.07
N ILE A 68 3.61 3.00 -11.09
CA ILE A 68 2.45 2.13 -10.82
C ILE A 68 1.91 1.40 -12.05
N ASN A 69 2.26 1.88 -13.26
CA ASN A 69 1.80 1.28 -14.50
C ASN A 69 2.91 0.61 -15.33
N ARG A 70 4.12 0.46 -14.76
CA ARG A 70 5.18 -0.33 -15.39
C ARG A 70 4.72 -1.78 -15.62
N GLY A 71 5.18 -2.38 -16.71
CA GLY A 71 4.81 -3.74 -17.06
C GLY A 71 3.42 -3.91 -17.65
N LYS A 72 2.66 -2.82 -17.84
CA LYS A 72 1.32 -2.85 -18.45
C LYS A 72 1.36 -2.42 -19.90
N ARG A 73 0.26 -2.69 -20.61
CA ARG A 73 -0.07 -2.11 -21.92
C ARG A 73 -1.22 -1.13 -21.78
N SER A 74 -1.39 -0.17 -22.69
CA SER A 74 -2.46 0.84 -22.65
C SER A 74 -3.39 0.70 -23.83
N LEU A 75 -4.67 0.60 -23.55
CA LEU A 75 -5.77 0.64 -24.50
C LEU A 75 -6.53 1.95 -24.36
N GLU A 76 -6.47 2.78 -25.38
CA GLU A 76 -7.19 4.04 -25.44
C GLU A 76 -8.57 3.86 -26.05
N ILE A 77 -9.64 4.23 -25.33
CA ILE A 77 -11.01 3.98 -25.79
C ILE A 77 -12.00 5.00 -25.23
N ASP A 78 -13.04 5.34 -26.01
CA ASP A 78 -14.15 6.15 -25.54
C ASP A 78 -15.36 5.28 -25.17
N LEU A 79 -15.48 4.94 -23.90
CA LEU A 79 -16.59 4.14 -23.36
C LEU A 79 -17.99 4.79 -23.52
N LYS A 80 -18.09 6.01 -24.06
CA LYS A 80 -19.37 6.64 -24.35
C LYS A 80 -19.92 6.25 -25.71
N THR A 81 -19.10 5.73 -26.62
CA THR A 81 -19.53 5.28 -27.94
C THR A 81 -19.92 3.81 -27.94
N ASP A 82 -21.01 3.46 -28.66
CA ASP A 82 -21.48 2.07 -28.74
C ASP A 82 -20.47 1.17 -29.47
N THR A 83 -19.81 1.72 -30.49
CA THR A 83 -18.81 0.99 -31.28
C THR A 83 -17.62 0.57 -30.41
N ASP A 84 -17.09 1.47 -29.62
CA ASP A 84 -15.95 1.17 -28.76
C ASP A 84 -16.33 0.23 -27.62
N ARG A 85 -17.53 0.39 -27.04
CA ARG A 85 -18.04 -0.56 -26.05
C ARG A 85 -18.16 -1.97 -26.62
N ALA A 86 -18.68 -2.13 -27.82
CA ALA A 86 -18.80 -3.44 -28.48
C ALA A 86 -17.43 -4.10 -28.68
N ARG A 87 -16.45 -3.36 -29.21
CA ARG A 87 -15.06 -3.86 -29.37
C ARG A 87 -14.43 -4.30 -28.04
N LEU A 88 -14.66 -3.52 -26.96
CA LEU A 88 -14.13 -3.86 -25.66
C LEU A 88 -14.81 -5.08 -25.04
N GLN A 89 -16.09 -5.34 -25.35
CA GLN A 89 -16.79 -6.56 -24.92
C GLN A 89 -16.12 -7.83 -25.46
N ASP A 90 -15.59 -7.82 -26.68
CA ASP A 90 -14.85 -8.93 -27.25
C ASP A 90 -13.56 -9.23 -26.47
N LEU A 91 -12.85 -8.17 -26.03
CA LEU A 91 -11.69 -8.32 -25.16
C LEU A 91 -12.06 -8.84 -23.76
N VAL A 92 -13.18 -8.38 -23.21
CA VAL A 92 -13.72 -8.86 -21.92
C VAL A 92 -14.04 -10.36 -21.98
N ALA A 93 -14.61 -10.84 -23.07
CA ALA A 93 -14.91 -12.27 -23.26
C ALA A 93 -13.67 -13.16 -23.20
N GLY A 94 -12.51 -12.64 -23.61
CA GLY A 94 -11.22 -13.33 -23.56
C GLY A 94 -10.35 -13.04 -22.34
N ALA A 95 -10.79 -12.17 -21.43
CA ALA A 95 -10.04 -11.81 -20.23
C ALA A 95 -10.22 -12.84 -19.10
N ASP A 96 -9.20 -12.98 -18.25
CA ASP A 96 -9.26 -13.76 -17.03
C ASP A 96 -9.74 -12.94 -15.84
N ILE A 97 -9.29 -11.68 -15.80
CA ILE A 97 -9.53 -10.75 -14.68
C ILE A 97 -9.97 -9.39 -15.25
N VAL A 98 -10.95 -8.79 -14.60
CA VAL A 98 -11.33 -7.38 -14.77
C VAL A 98 -11.15 -6.67 -13.45
N ILE A 99 -10.53 -5.47 -13.44
CA ILE A 99 -10.32 -4.64 -12.25
C ILE A 99 -10.92 -3.25 -12.50
N GLN A 100 -11.63 -2.70 -11.51
CA GLN A 100 -12.14 -1.35 -11.54
C GLN A 100 -12.15 -0.69 -10.16
N ASN A 101 -12.12 0.65 -10.11
CA ASN A 101 -12.26 1.42 -8.87
C ASN A 101 -13.10 2.69 -9.07
N PHE A 102 -14.09 2.63 -9.94
CA PHE A 102 -15.04 3.72 -10.11
C PHE A 102 -15.99 3.84 -8.90
N ARG A 103 -16.58 5.01 -8.74
CA ARG A 103 -17.67 5.17 -7.78
C ARG A 103 -18.82 4.23 -8.13
N PRO A 104 -19.53 3.69 -7.11
CA PRO A 104 -20.65 2.77 -7.34
C PRO A 104 -21.64 3.28 -8.41
N GLY A 105 -22.09 2.39 -9.28
CA GLY A 105 -23.01 2.67 -10.38
C GLY A 105 -22.38 3.31 -11.64
N VAL A 106 -21.11 3.70 -11.62
CA VAL A 106 -20.45 4.28 -12.81
C VAL A 106 -20.12 3.23 -13.84
N ILE A 107 -19.42 2.17 -13.44
CA ILE A 107 -18.99 1.11 -14.35
C ILE A 107 -20.20 0.31 -14.89
N GLU A 108 -21.25 0.17 -14.11
CA GLU A 108 -22.52 -0.44 -14.50
C GLU A 108 -23.19 0.35 -15.64
N ARG A 109 -23.26 1.67 -15.50
CA ARG A 109 -23.82 2.56 -16.57
C ARG A 109 -22.98 2.53 -17.87
N LEU A 110 -21.71 2.21 -17.77
CA LEU A 110 -20.81 2.02 -18.92
C LEU A 110 -20.96 0.63 -19.56
N GLY A 111 -21.71 -0.30 -18.93
CA GLY A 111 -21.96 -1.66 -19.44
C GLY A 111 -20.89 -2.68 -19.06
N PHE A 112 -20.00 -2.36 -18.11
CA PHE A 112 -18.91 -3.23 -17.67
C PHE A 112 -18.96 -3.54 -16.17
N GLY A 113 -20.14 -3.45 -15.52
CA GLY A 113 -20.37 -3.97 -14.19
C GLY A 113 -20.30 -5.49 -14.14
N TYR A 114 -20.14 -6.04 -12.93
CA TYR A 114 -19.88 -7.48 -12.75
C TYR A 114 -20.90 -8.40 -13.48
N GLU A 115 -22.20 -8.14 -13.35
CA GLU A 115 -23.22 -9.00 -13.96
C GLU A 115 -23.17 -8.95 -15.50
N ALA A 116 -22.89 -7.78 -16.09
CA ALA A 116 -22.72 -7.64 -17.53
C ALA A 116 -21.46 -8.37 -18.03
N VAL A 117 -20.34 -8.22 -17.32
CA VAL A 117 -19.07 -8.88 -17.66
C VAL A 117 -19.18 -10.41 -17.48
N LYS A 118 -19.84 -10.87 -16.41
CA LYS A 118 -20.11 -12.28 -16.16
C LYS A 118 -21.02 -12.93 -17.22
N ALA A 119 -21.95 -12.17 -17.79
CA ALA A 119 -22.78 -12.65 -18.88
C ALA A 119 -21.96 -12.91 -20.16
N LEU A 120 -20.91 -12.09 -20.40
CA LEU A 120 -19.96 -12.29 -21.51
C LEU A 120 -18.96 -13.41 -21.23
N ASN A 121 -18.50 -13.50 -19.99
CA ASN A 121 -17.53 -14.51 -19.56
C ASN A 121 -17.90 -15.09 -18.18
N PRO A 122 -18.60 -16.24 -18.12
CA PRO A 122 -19.04 -16.84 -16.85
C PRO A 122 -17.90 -17.27 -15.91
N LYS A 123 -16.68 -17.36 -16.41
CA LYS A 123 -15.49 -17.71 -15.61
C LYS A 123 -14.66 -16.50 -15.19
N ILE A 124 -15.14 -15.30 -15.48
CA ILE A 124 -14.42 -14.05 -15.15
C ILE A 124 -14.18 -13.93 -13.65
N ILE A 125 -13.03 -13.41 -13.31
CA ILE A 125 -12.71 -12.92 -11.97
C ILE A 125 -12.79 -11.39 -12.02
N TYR A 126 -13.63 -10.82 -11.18
CA TYR A 126 -13.89 -9.40 -11.19
C TYR A 126 -13.45 -8.76 -9.88
N GLY A 127 -12.62 -7.73 -9.94
CA GLY A 127 -12.12 -6.97 -8.80
C GLY A 127 -12.70 -5.57 -8.74
N SER A 128 -13.22 -5.19 -7.59
CA SER A 128 -13.81 -3.87 -7.36
C SER A 128 -13.23 -3.22 -6.11
N ILE A 129 -12.77 -1.96 -6.22
CA ILE A 129 -12.41 -1.12 -5.07
C ILE A 129 -13.33 0.09 -5.03
N SER A 130 -13.97 0.31 -3.89
CA SER A 130 -14.74 1.53 -3.61
C SER A 130 -14.09 2.35 -2.48
N GLY A 131 -14.59 3.58 -2.24
CA GLY A 131 -14.12 4.38 -1.11
C GLY A 131 -14.57 3.83 0.24
N TYR A 132 -15.87 3.48 0.34
CA TYR A 132 -16.53 3.20 1.62
C TYR A 132 -17.45 1.97 1.59
N GLY A 133 -17.32 1.09 0.59
CA GLY A 133 -18.27 0.00 0.35
C GLY A 133 -19.49 0.45 -0.47
N ALA A 134 -20.06 -0.47 -1.25
CA ALA A 134 -21.17 -0.15 -2.16
C ALA A 134 -22.51 0.07 -1.42
N ASP A 135 -22.74 -0.68 -0.32
CA ASP A 135 -24.01 -0.74 0.40
C ASP A 135 -24.00 0.03 1.72
N THR A 136 -23.15 1.07 1.84
CA THR A 136 -23.08 1.91 3.03
C THR A 136 -23.72 3.29 2.77
N GLU A 137 -24.13 3.97 3.83
CA GLU A 137 -24.60 5.36 3.74
C GLU A 137 -23.53 6.32 3.18
N TRP A 138 -22.26 5.93 3.21
CA TRP A 138 -21.14 6.70 2.70
C TRP A 138 -20.76 6.35 1.26
N SER A 139 -21.43 5.38 0.64
CA SER A 139 -21.09 4.87 -0.70
C SER A 139 -21.00 5.94 -1.77
N ALA A 140 -21.84 6.99 -1.70
CA ALA A 140 -21.86 8.11 -2.66
C ALA A 140 -20.81 9.19 -2.35
N LEU A 141 -20.14 9.15 -1.20
CA LEU A 141 -19.14 10.15 -0.82
C LEU A 141 -17.86 10.03 -1.65
N PRO A 142 -17.11 11.12 -1.81
CA PRO A 142 -15.79 11.07 -2.44
C PRO A 142 -14.85 10.16 -1.63
N GLY A 143 -14.43 9.04 -2.23
CA GLY A 143 -13.40 8.14 -1.68
C GLY A 143 -12.03 8.57 -2.18
N GLN A 144 -11.16 8.96 -1.26
CA GLN A 144 -9.75 9.27 -1.49
C GLN A 144 -8.99 8.92 -0.21
N ASP A 145 -7.72 8.58 -0.32
CA ASP A 145 -6.92 8.10 0.80
C ASP A 145 -7.06 8.97 2.06
N LEU A 146 -6.73 10.26 1.99
CA LEU A 146 -6.81 11.18 3.12
C LEU A 146 -8.21 11.27 3.73
N LEU A 147 -9.25 11.26 2.88
CA LEU A 147 -10.65 11.34 3.35
C LEU A 147 -11.06 10.08 4.07
N THR A 148 -10.52 8.95 3.65
CA THR A 148 -10.75 7.65 4.30
C THR A 148 -9.98 7.56 5.61
N GLN A 149 -8.73 8.01 5.66
CA GLN A 149 -8.00 8.16 6.92
C GLN A 149 -8.81 9.00 7.93
N ALA A 150 -9.36 10.14 7.49
CA ALA A 150 -10.12 11.03 8.36
C ALA A 150 -11.39 10.39 8.95
N ARG A 151 -12.01 9.45 8.22
CA ARG A 151 -13.25 8.77 8.65
C ARG A 151 -13.02 7.45 9.39
N SER A 152 -11.82 6.89 9.33
CA SER A 152 -11.51 5.58 9.90
C SER A 152 -11.12 5.59 11.38
N GLY A 153 -10.84 6.76 11.95
CA GLY A 153 -10.29 6.88 13.30
C GLY A 153 -8.75 6.80 13.38
N VAL A 154 -8.06 6.34 12.34
CA VAL A 154 -6.60 6.12 12.34
C VAL A 154 -5.80 7.37 12.71
N MET A 155 -6.29 8.56 12.35
CA MET A 155 -5.60 9.82 12.66
C MET A 155 -5.51 10.12 14.16
N TRP A 156 -6.29 9.47 14.99
CA TRP A 156 -6.23 9.59 16.45
C TRP A 156 -5.28 8.58 17.10
N LEU A 157 -4.64 7.71 16.31
CA LEU A 157 -3.69 6.70 16.80
C LEU A 157 -2.22 7.10 16.64
N SER A 158 -1.94 8.15 15.88
CA SER A 158 -0.59 8.68 15.61
C SER A 158 -0.38 10.03 16.31
N GLY A 159 0.89 10.37 16.53
CA GLY A 159 1.28 11.61 17.24
C GLY A 159 1.15 11.53 18.76
N GLY A 160 1.45 12.62 19.44
CA GLY A 160 1.35 12.76 20.91
C GLY A 160 -0.06 13.08 21.39
N ALA A 161 -0.29 12.93 22.70
CA ALA A 161 -1.59 13.21 23.33
C ALA A 161 -2.06 14.66 23.14
N ASP A 162 -1.12 15.59 23.08
CA ASP A 162 -1.40 17.04 22.92
C ASP A 162 -1.52 17.45 21.44
N ASP A 163 -1.22 16.55 20.49
CA ASP A 163 -1.46 16.76 19.07
C ASP A 163 -2.96 16.54 18.74
N GLY A 164 -3.45 17.23 17.72
CA GLY A 164 -4.75 16.93 17.13
C GLY A 164 -4.72 15.57 16.38
N PRO A 165 -5.66 15.31 15.47
CA PRO A 165 -5.60 14.17 14.59
C PRO A 165 -4.41 14.30 13.60
N VAL A 166 -3.59 13.26 13.48
CA VAL A 166 -2.39 13.24 12.65
C VAL A 166 -2.57 12.23 11.53
N ALA A 167 -2.52 12.70 10.28
CA ALA A 167 -2.57 11.82 9.12
C ALA A 167 -1.27 11.00 8.99
N ILE A 168 -1.39 9.78 8.53
CA ILE A 168 -0.23 9.00 8.05
C ILE A 168 0.23 9.65 6.74
N GLY A 169 1.49 10.05 6.65
CA GLY A 169 2.06 10.78 5.51
C GLY A 169 2.24 9.95 4.24
N LEU A 170 1.46 8.89 4.06
CA LEU A 170 1.50 7.95 2.95
C LEU A 170 0.07 7.63 2.50
N PRO A 171 -0.15 7.25 1.23
CA PRO A 171 -1.47 6.81 0.72
C PRO A 171 -1.77 5.37 1.17
N VAL A 172 -1.87 5.18 2.49
CA VAL A 172 -1.91 3.86 3.14
C VAL A 172 -3.20 3.10 2.84
N ALA A 173 -4.35 3.79 2.78
CA ALA A 173 -5.62 3.16 2.45
C ALA A 173 -5.64 2.64 1.01
N ASP A 174 -5.13 3.42 0.05
CA ASP A 174 -5.01 3.00 -1.34
C ASP A 174 -4.10 1.78 -1.50
N MET A 175 -2.92 1.82 -0.87
CA MET A 175 -1.94 0.73 -0.97
C MET A 175 -2.47 -0.58 -0.37
N LEU A 176 -3.10 -0.51 0.79
CA LEU A 176 -3.68 -1.67 1.47
C LEU A 176 -4.88 -2.24 0.70
N ALA A 177 -5.80 -1.39 0.22
CA ALA A 177 -6.93 -1.84 -0.58
C ALA A 177 -6.47 -2.52 -1.88
N GLY A 178 -5.46 -1.95 -2.55
CA GLY A 178 -4.86 -2.57 -3.73
C GLY A 178 -4.21 -3.92 -3.44
N ALA A 179 -3.49 -4.05 -2.32
CA ALA A 179 -2.90 -5.31 -1.88
C ALA A 179 -3.97 -6.36 -1.53
N ALA A 180 -5.01 -5.97 -0.78
CA ALA A 180 -6.13 -6.84 -0.44
C ALA A 180 -6.88 -7.32 -1.69
N LEU A 181 -7.12 -6.42 -2.67
CA LEU A 181 -7.72 -6.81 -3.94
C LEU A 181 -6.86 -7.82 -4.67
N ALA A 182 -5.55 -7.58 -4.82
CA ALA A 182 -4.64 -8.51 -5.49
C ALA A 182 -4.68 -9.90 -4.82
N GLN A 183 -4.67 -9.96 -3.49
CA GLN A 183 -4.80 -11.19 -2.72
C GLN A 183 -6.12 -11.93 -3.01
N GLY A 184 -7.25 -11.21 -3.03
CA GLY A 184 -8.56 -11.78 -3.36
C GLY A 184 -8.63 -12.31 -4.79
N LEU A 185 -8.04 -11.59 -5.76
CA LEU A 185 -7.97 -12.02 -7.16
C LEU A 185 -7.16 -13.32 -7.31
N LEU A 186 -6.02 -13.44 -6.65
CA LEU A 186 -5.21 -14.66 -6.61
C LEU A 186 -5.97 -15.84 -5.97
N ALA A 187 -6.71 -15.60 -4.90
CA ALA A 187 -7.56 -16.61 -4.27
C ALA A 187 -8.65 -17.10 -5.22
N LEU A 188 -9.27 -16.20 -6.01
CA LEU A 188 -10.26 -16.58 -7.02
C LEU A 188 -9.65 -17.26 -8.23
N LEU A 189 -8.43 -16.91 -8.65
CA LEU A 189 -7.69 -17.66 -9.68
C LEU A 189 -7.49 -19.10 -9.21
N PHE A 190 -6.98 -19.32 -8.01
CA PHE A 190 -6.80 -20.65 -7.44
C PHE A 190 -8.14 -21.44 -7.34
N ARG A 191 -9.23 -20.75 -6.91
CA ARG A 191 -10.56 -21.37 -6.90
C ARG A 191 -11.01 -21.79 -8.31
N ARG A 192 -10.80 -20.91 -9.30
CA ARG A 192 -11.20 -21.15 -10.69
C ARG A 192 -10.49 -22.38 -11.28
N GLU A 193 -9.19 -22.54 -11.04
CA GLU A 193 -8.44 -23.72 -11.47
C GLU A 193 -9.03 -25.03 -10.90
N ARG A 194 -9.51 -25.01 -9.67
CA ARG A 194 -10.08 -26.19 -9.00
C ARG A 194 -11.53 -26.47 -9.35
N THR A 195 -12.32 -25.45 -9.65
CA THR A 195 -13.78 -25.55 -9.72
C THR A 195 -14.38 -25.10 -11.05
N GLY A 196 -13.58 -24.46 -11.90
CA GLY A 196 -14.03 -23.83 -13.14
C GLY A 196 -14.85 -22.53 -12.91
N LYS A 197 -14.97 -22.03 -11.66
CA LYS A 197 -15.84 -20.90 -11.33
C LYS A 197 -15.03 -19.64 -11.04
N GLY A 198 -15.26 -18.58 -11.80
CA GLY A 198 -14.83 -17.21 -11.51
C GLY A 198 -15.58 -16.60 -10.31
N GLY A 199 -15.60 -15.27 -10.20
CA GLY A 199 -16.34 -14.59 -9.13
C GLY A 199 -15.98 -13.13 -8.95
N LEU A 200 -16.59 -12.52 -7.97
CA LEU A 200 -16.41 -11.12 -7.58
C LEU A 200 -15.59 -11.03 -6.28
N VAL A 201 -14.61 -10.14 -6.29
CA VAL A 201 -13.90 -9.64 -5.10
C VAL A 201 -14.20 -8.16 -4.96
N GLU A 202 -14.70 -7.79 -3.82
CA GLU A 202 -14.96 -6.40 -3.46
C GLU A 202 -14.16 -6.02 -2.22
N THR A 203 -13.65 -4.82 -2.21
CA THR A 203 -13.03 -4.18 -1.05
C THR A 203 -13.24 -2.68 -1.12
N SER A 204 -12.95 -2.00 -0.04
CA SER A 204 -12.97 -0.55 0.01
C SER A 204 -11.74 0.00 0.72
N LEU A 205 -11.44 1.28 0.49
CA LEU A 205 -10.39 1.97 1.21
C LEU A 205 -10.66 1.94 2.73
N LEU A 206 -11.94 2.08 3.11
CA LEU A 206 -12.34 2.07 4.53
C LEU A 206 -12.13 0.69 5.17
N GLU A 207 -12.50 -0.40 4.49
CA GLU A 207 -12.27 -1.76 4.99
C GLU A 207 -10.77 -2.03 5.17
N ALA A 208 -9.97 -1.67 4.18
CA ALA A 208 -8.53 -1.89 4.22
C ALA A 208 -7.83 -1.11 5.34
N ILE A 209 -8.19 0.17 5.55
CA ILE A 209 -7.61 0.96 6.65
C ILE A 209 -8.19 0.57 8.02
N THR A 210 -9.38 -0.01 8.07
CA THR A 210 -9.94 -0.58 9.30
C THR A 210 -9.19 -1.85 9.68
N ASP A 211 -8.87 -2.70 8.71
CA ASP A 211 -8.06 -3.91 8.92
C ASP A 211 -6.64 -3.56 9.40
N LEU A 212 -6.03 -2.48 8.92
CA LEU A 212 -4.76 -1.97 9.46
C LEU A 212 -4.82 -1.71 10.97
N GLN A 213 -5.99 -1.35 11.49
CA GLN A 213 -6.22 -1.04 12.89
C GLN A 213 -6.69 -2.26 13.71
N PHE A 214 -6.66 -3.49 13.15
CA PHE A 214 -7.33 -4.65 13.75
C PHE A 214 -6.90 -4.89 15.19
N GLU A 215 -5.61 -4.73 15.53
CA GLU A 215 -5.07 -4.93 16.88
C GLU A 215 -5.68 -3.93 17.88
N LEU A 216 -5.59 -2.64 17.56
CA LEU A 216 -6.07 -1.57 18.43
C LEU A 216 -7.60 -1.58 18.54
N LEU A 217 -8.28 -1.77 17.41
CA LEU A 217 -9.73 -1.85 17.37
C LEU A 217 -10.26 -3.08 18.12
N THR A 218 -9.60 -4.24 17.97
CA THR A 218 -9.93 -5.44 18.73
C THR A 218 -9.77 -5.19 20.23
N THR A 219 -8.70 -4.54 20.65
CA THR A 219 -8.49 -4.16 22.06
C THR A 219 -9.61 -3.26 22.54
N HIS A 220 -9.91 -2.18 21.81
CA HIS A 220 -10.98 -1.23 22.15
C HIS A 220 -12.36 -1.91 22.31
N LEU A 221 -12.70 -2.83 21.40
CA LEU A 221 -13.97 -3.57 21.45
C LEU A 221 -14.10 -4.52 22.65
N ASN A 222 -12.98 -4.87 23.30
CA ASN A 222 -12.92 -5.84 24.38
C ASN A 222 -12.47 -5.28 25.75
N ASP A 223 -12.12 -3.99 25.84
CA ASP A 223 -11.66 -3.34 27.07
C ASP A 223 -12.73 -2.49 27.77
N GLY A 224 -13.99 -2.66 27.39
CA GLY A 224 -15.11 -1.86 27.88
C GLY A 224 -15.34 -0.57 27.09
N GLY A 225 -14.73 -0.45 25.89
CA GLY A 225 -14.94 0.66 24.97
C GLY A 225 -14.18 1.94 25.37
N ARG A 226 -13.12 1.81 26.14
CA ARG A 226 -12.26 2.95 26.46
C ARG A 226 -11.51 3.39 25.22
N LEU A 227 -11.48 4.69 24.95
CA LEU A 227 -10.70 5.23 23.85
C LEU A 227 -9.19 5.07 24.12
N PRO A 228 -8.39 4.77 23.10
CA PRO A 228 -6.94 4.71 23.25
C PRO A 228 -6.40 6.07 23.65
N GLU A 229 -5.50 6.08 24.66
CA GLU A 229 -4.83 7.28 25.13
C GLU A 229 -3.42 7.31 24.56
N ARG A 230 -3.11 8.32 23.73
CA ARG A 230 -1.75 8.53 23.24
C ARG A 230 -0.85 9.06 24.35
N GLN A 231 0.43 8.68 24.33
CA GLN A 231 1.44 9.24 25.24
C GLN A 231 1.74 10.69 24.86
N ARG A 232 2.11 11.50 25.84
CA ARG A 232 2.61 12.88 25.63
C ARG A 232 4.06 12.88 25.17
N ASN A 233 4.86 12.00 25.78
CA ASN A 233 6.28 11.91 25.54
C ASN A 233 6.61 10.67 24.71
N ASN A 234 7.35 10.86 23.62
CA ASN A 234 7.90 9.81 22.80
C ASN A 234 6.88 8.76 22.30
N PRO A 235 5.70 9.19 21.78
CA PRO A 235 4.64 8.28 21.41
C PRO A 235 5.04 7.41 20.21
N ALA A 236 4.66 6.12 20.25
CA ALA A 236 4.79 5.23 19.13
C ALA A 236 3.58 4.30 18.96
N HIS A 237 2.81 4.07 20.04
CA HIS A 237 1.63 3.22 20.02
C HIS A 237 0.62 3.64 21.10
N ALA A 238 -0.67 3.62 20.77
CA ALA A 238 -1.71 4.15 21.66
C ALA A 238 -1.97 3.29 22.90
N TYR A 239 -1.69 1.99 22.87
CA TYR A 239 -1.96 1.04 23.96
C TYR A 239 -0.72 0.44 24.63
N LEU A 240 0.44 0.41 23.98
CA LEU A 240 1.61 -0.24 24.55
C LEU A 240 2.19 0.55 25.74
N ALA A 241 2.80 -0.21 26.64
CA ALA A 241 3.53 0.31 27.78
C ALA A 241 4.84 1.01 27.35
N ALA A 242 5.36 1.90 28.19
CA ALA A 242 6.75 2.31 28.08
C ALA A 242 7.66 1.07 28.32
N PRO A 243 8.83 0.96 27.66
CA PRO A 243 9.55 2.02 26.95
C PRO A 243 9.21 2.15 25.48
N TYR A 244 8.18 1.46 24.97
CA TYR A 244 7.86 1.45 23.53
C TYR A 244 7.67 2.88 23.02
N GLY A 245 8.63 3.39 22.23
CA GLY A 245 8.62 4.78 21.83
C GLY A 245 9.83 5.19 20.99
N VAL A 246 9.80 6.45 20.53
CA VAL A 246 10.89 7.08 19.78
C VAL A 246 11.50 8.20 20.63
N TYR A 247 12.78 8.11 20.92
CA TYR A 247 13.48 8.98 21.86
C TYR A 247 14.55 9.80 21.15
N ARG A 248 14.68 11.07 21.54
CA ARG A 248 15.76 11.92 21.05
C ARG A 248 17.08 11.52 21.73
N THR A 249 18.14 11.46 20.95
CA THR A 249 19.53 11.34 21.41
C THR A 249 20.26 12.69 21.24
N ALA A 250 21.54 12.75 21.54
CA ALA A 250 22.31 13.98 21.37
C ALA A 250 22.40 14.45 19.90
N ASP A 251 22.38 13.51 18.95
CA ASP A 251 22.61 13.75 17.52
C ASP A 251 21.54 13.18 16.58
N GLY A 252 20.52 12.51 17.11
CA GLY A 252 19.48 11.87 16.30
C GLY A 252 18.33 11.35 17.13
N HIS A 253 17.84 10.17 16.77
CA HIS A 253 16.74 9.47 17.46
C HIS A 253 16.98 7.98 17.51
N ILE A 254 16.49 7.33 18.59
CA ILE A 254 16.46 5.89 18.77
C ILE A 254 15.03 5.44 19.06
N ALA A 255 14.61 4.36 18.42
CA ALA A 255 13.37 3.66 18.73
C ALA A 255 13.66 2.53 19.73
N LEU A 256 12.86 2.41 20.78
CA LEU A 256 12.90 1.32 21.73
C LEU A 256 11.66 0.45 21.58
N GLY A 257 11.87 -0.86 21.50
CA GLY A 257 10.83 -1.87 21.55
C GLY A 257 10.39 -2.20 22.99
N MET A 258 9.75 -3.35 23.15
CA MET A 258 9.33 -3.89 24.45
C MET A 258 10.52 -4.49 25.17
N ASN A 259 11.17 -3.71 26.02
CA ASN A 259 12.32 -4.13 26.84
C ASN A 259 11.94 -4.15 28.30
N ASP A 260 12.70 -4.92 29.11
CA ASP A 260 12.60 -4.84 30.57
C ASP A 260 13.08 -3.47 31.08
N LEU A 261 12.27 -2.82 31.90
CA LEU A 261 12.59 -1.48 32.40
C LEU A 261 13.78 -1.49 33.37
N GLY A 262 13.91 -2.52 34.19
CA GLY A 262 15.01 -2.61 35.19
C GLY A 262 16.36 -2.72 34.50
N GLU A 263 16.44 -3.51 33.42
CA GLU A 263 17.65 -3.65 32.61
C GLU A 263 17.99 -2.34 31.88
N LEU A 264 16.99 -1.69 31.26
CA LEU A 264 17.21 -0.39 30.61
C LEU A 264 17.68 0.66 31.61
N TRP A 265 17.09 0.70 32.82
CA TRP A 265 17.48 1.63 33.87
C TRP A 265 18.95 1.49 34.23
N THR A 266 19.37 0.25 34.40
CA THR A 266 20.75 -0.06 34.79
C THR A 266 21.73 0.33 33.69
N HIS A 267 21.47 -0.08 32.47
CA HIS A 267 22.42 0.08 31.37
C HIS A 267 22.40 1.45 30.70
N PHE A 268 21.25 2.14 30.71
CA PHE A 268 21.16 3.51 30.18
C PHE A 268 21.42 4.60 31.25
N GLY A 269 21.74 4.20 32.46
CA GLY A 269 22.09 5.14 33.53
C GLY A 269 20.98 6.13 33.87
N VAL A 270 19.74 5.64 33.97
CA VAL A 270 18.59 6.50 34.30
C VAL A 270 18.63 6.83 35.78
N GLU A 271 18.88 8.11 36.09
CA GLU A 271 19.09 8.58 37.48
C GLU A 271 17.79 8.74 38.26
N THR A 272 16.67 8.92 37.57
CA THR A 272 15.37 9.14 38.21
C THR A 272 14.90 7.87 38.89
N PRO A 273 14.65 7.86 40.21
CA PRO A 273 14.10 6.68 40.88
C PRO A 273 12.69 6.41 40.35
N LEU A 274 12.53 5.33 39.61
CA LEU A 274 11.23 4.92 39.08
C LEU A 274 10.73 3.65 39.80
N ALA A 275 11.32 3.37 40.97
CA ALA A 275 10.87 2.29 41.82
C ALA A 275 9.37 2.48 42.17
N GLY A 276 8.54 1.54 41.69
CA GLY A 276 7.10 1.55 41.90
C GLY A 276 6.27 2.17 40.79
N LEU A 277 6.85 2.69 39.70
CA LEU A 277 6.10 3.09 38.52
C LEU A 277 5.63 1.85 37.73
N ASP A 278 4.40 1.97 37.25
CA ASP A 278 3.80 0.98 36.36
C ASP A 278 4.00 1.40 34.92
N ALA A 279 4.56 0.51 34.11
CA ALA A 279 4.90 0.78 32.72
C ALA A 279 3.70 1.20 31.85
N PHE A 280 2.48 0.80 32.20
CA PHE A 280 1.24 1.18 31.51
C PHE A 280 0.64 2.47 32.07
N ARG A 281 0.47 2.57 33.40
CA ARG A 281 -0.21 3.70 34.04
C ARG A 281 0.66 4.95 34.06
N ASP A 282 1.97 4.77 34.25
CA ASP A 282 2.93 5.87 34.41
C ASP A 282 3.77 6.07 33.15
N ARG A 283 3.26 5.68 31.96
CA ARG A 283 3.97 5.68 30.68
C ARG A 283 4.71 7.00 30.40
N ASP A 284 4.04 8.11 30.62
CA ASP A 284 4.64 9.44 30.34
C ASP A 284 5.81 9.75 31.26
N ALA A 285 5.74 9.40 32.54
CA ALA A 285 6.84 9.58 33.50
C ALA A 285 8.03 8.69 33.15
N VAL A 286 7.78 7.43 32.82
CA VAL A 286 8.80 6.47 32.37
C VAL A 286 9.48 6.97 31.09
N SER A 287 8.70 7.34 30.10
CA SER A 287 9.22 7.86 28.82
C SER A 287 9.99 9.15 28.95
N ALA A 288 9.56 10.05 29.83
CA ALA A 288 10.28 11.31 30.11
C ALA A 288 11.65 11.07 30.76
N ALA A 289 11.73 10.12 31.72
CA ALA A 289 12.99 9.77 32.37
C ALA A 289 13.98 9.13 31.39
N LEU A 290 13.52 8.16 30.58
CA LEU A 290 14.33 7.58 29.50
C LEU A 290 14.78 8.63 28.49
N GLY A 291 13.88 9.50 28.05
CA GLY A 291 14.21 10.57 27.11
C GLY A 291 15.29 11.52 27.66
N THR A 292 15.26 11.82 28.97
CA THR A 292 16.28 12.64 29.63
C THR A 292 17.65 11.94 29.64
N ALA A 293 17.68 10.64 29.87
CA ALA A 293 18.92 9.85 29.86
C ALA A 293 19.48 9.75 28.44
N LEU A 294 18.62 9.37 27.48
CA LEU A 294 19.02 9.14 26.09
C LEU A 294 19.52 10.39 25.37
N ALA A 295 19.04 11.57 25.75
CA ALA A 295 19.51 12.84 25.19
C ALA A 295 20.97 13.18 25.52
N ARG A 296 21.63 12.47 26.44
CA ARG A 296 23.00 12.77 26.92
C ARG A 296 24.10 12.29 25.97
N HIS A 297 23.85 11.24 25.19
CA HIS A 297 24.85 10.62 24.33
C HIS A 297 24.33 10.44 22.90
N SER A 298 25.25 10.14 21.98
CA SER A 298 24.92 9.91 20.57
C SER A 298 24.09 8.64 20.37
N THR A 299 23.43 8.57 19.23
CA THR A 299 22.69 7.36 18.80
C THR A 299 23.58 6.14 18.77
N ASP A 300 24.79 6.28 18.22
CA ASP A 300 25.77 5.17 18.14
C ASP A 300 26.15 4.64 19.52
N HIS A 301 26.41 5.53 20.50
CA HIS A 301 26.70 5.14 21.88
C HIS A 301 25.60 4.25 22.46
N TRP A 302 24.32 4.66 22.28
CA TRP A 302 23.20 3.88 22.80
C TRP A 302 22.99 2.57 22.03
N MET A 303 23.25 2.56 20.73
CA MET A 303 23.19 1.33 19.94
C MET A 303 24.27 0.32 20.31
N GLU A 304 25.49 0.76 20.67
CA GLU A 304 26.53 -0.13 21.19
C GLU A 304 26.08 -0.83 22.47
N ILE A 305 25.47 -0.09 23.40
CA ILE A 305 24.91 -0.66 24.63
C ILE A 305 23.75 -1.60 24.31
N ALA A 306 22.82 -1.18 23.46
CA ALA A 306 21.66 -1.98 23.10
C ALA A 306 22.05 -3.32 22.45
N MET A 307 23.02 -3.28 21.54
CA MET A 307 23.53 -4.50 20.89
C MET A 307 24.26 -5.43 21.89
N ALA A 308 25.05 -4.88 22.83
CA ALA A 308 25.76 -5.66 23.83
C ALA A 308 24.82 -6.35 24.83
N GLN A 309 23.64 -5.78 25.06
CA GLN A 309 22.63 -6.31 26.01
C GLN A 309 21.44 -6.98 25.33
N ASP A 310 21.46 -7.13 24.00
CA ASP A 310 20.33 -7.68 23.18
C ASP A 310 19.01 -6.92 23.39
N PHE A 311 19.09 -5.61 23.58
CA PHE A 311 17.89 -4.77 23.67
C PHE A 311 17.24 -4.55 22.30
N TRP A 312 15.93 -4.52 22.28
CA TRP A 312 15.16 -4.20 21.10
C TRP A 312 15.20 -2.69 20.85
N ALA A 313 16.20 -2.28 20.10
CA ALA A 313 16.43 -0.89 19.75
C ALA A 313 16.87 -0.77 18.29
N ALA A 314 16.59 0.37 17.70
CA ALA A 314 17.07 0.71 16.36
C ALA A 314 17.27 2.23 16.22
N PRO A 315 18.28 2.69 15.46
CA PRO A 315 18.39 4.09 15.09
C PRO A 315 17.22 4.45 14.15
N VAL A 316 16.69 5.67 14.28
CA VAL A 316 15.68 6.18 13.35
C VAL A 316 16.41 6.84 12.19
N LEU A 317 16.38 6.18 11.04
CA LEU A 317 17.09 6.61 9.84
C LEU A 317 16.20 7.47 8.93
N SER A 318 16.80 8.47 8.31
CA SER A 318 16.24 9.16 7.14
C SER A 318 16.30 8.27 5.89
N TRP A 319 15.65 8.70 4.79
CA TRP A 319 15.78 7.98 3.51
C TRP A 319 17.21 7.98 2.98
N ASP A 320 17.96 9.07 3.14
CA ASP A 320 19.37 9.15 2.69
C ASP A 320 20.24 8.15 3.45
N GLU A 321 20.08 8.05 4.77
CA GLU A 321 20.80 7.09 5.60
C GLU A 321 20.39 5.64 5.28
N THR A 322 19.10 5.38 5.09
CA THR A 322 18.61 4.04 4.69
C THR A 322 19.17 3.62 3.34
N LEU A 323 19.20 4.53 2.36
CA LEU A 323 19.78 4.27 1.04
C LEU A 323 21.30 4.08 1.11
N ALA A 324 21.99 4.91 1.90
CA ALA A 324 23.45 4.83 2.09
C ALA A 324 23.87 3.53 2.81
N SER A 325 23.01 2.93 3.64
CA SER A 325 23.30 1.65 4.31
C SER A 325 23.49 0.48 3.36
N GLY A 326 23.00 0.57 2.12
CA GLY A 326 23.05 -0.51 1.13
C GLY A 326 22.09 -1.68 1.39
N VAL A 327 21.31 -1.67 2.48
CA VAL A 327 20.39 -2.77 2.82
C VAL A 327 19.29 -2.95 1.78
N LEU A 328 18.75 -1.86 1.21
CA LEU A 328 17.72 -1.97 0.17
C LEU A 328 18.25 -2.63 -1.10
N GLN A 329 19.52 -2.40 -1.45
CA GLN A 329 20.21 -3.08 -2.54
C GLN A 329 20.44 -4.56 -2.23
N GLN A 330 20.89 -4.90 -1.01
CA GLN A 330 21.06 -6.30 -0.56
C GLN A 330 19.73 -7.05 -0.53
N LEU A 331 18.64 -6.38 -0.15
CA LEU A 331 17.28 -6.92 -0.22
C LEU A 331 16.75 -7.01 -1.65
N ASP A 332 17.46 -6.42 -2.63
CA ASP A 332 17.01 -6.31 -4.02
C ASP A 332 15.63 -5.61 -4.15
N MET A 333 15.39 -4.61 -3.28
CA MET A 333 14.12 -3.87 -3.24
C MET A 333 14.03 -2.73 -4.24
N LEU A 334 15.15 -2.35 -4.84
CA LEU A 334 15.22 -1.30 -5.85
C LEU A 334 15.37 -1.89 -7.24
N GLN A 335 14.72 -1.27 -8.20
CA GLN A 335 14.86 -1.62 -9.61
C GLN A 335 14.91 -0.36 -10.48
N SER A 336 15.47 -0.53 -11.67
CA SER A 336 15.49 0.50 -12.70
C SER A 336 14.71 0.03 -13.92
N VAL A 337 13.85 0.89 -14.42
CA VAL A 337 13.09 0.67 -15.65
C VAL A 337 13.63 1.63 -16.72
N ALA A 338 14.02 1.09 -17.85
CA ALA A 338 14.57 1.90 -18.95
C ALA A 338 13.45 2.76 -19.56
N LEU A 339 13.68 4.08 -19.61
CA LEU A 339 12.84 5.05 -20.29
C LEU A 339 13.70 5.81 -21.30
N LYS A 340 13.06 6.55 -22.22
CA LYS A 340 13.74 7.27 -23.28
C LYS A 340 14.70 8.34 -22.76
N ASP A 341 14.29 9.06 -21.71
CA ASP A 341 15.04 10.19 -21.15
C ASP A 341 15.93 9.81 -19.96
N GLY A 342 16.11 8.52 -19.70
CA GLY A 342 16.90 7.97 -18.61
C GLY A 342 16.10 6.99 -17.74
N PRO A 343 16.75 6.23 -16.86
CA PRO A 343 16.06 5.19 -16.09
C PRO A 343 15.14 5.78 -15.02
N LEU A 344 13.96 5.20 -14.88
CA LEU A 344 13.11 5.37 -13.69
C LEU A 344 13.61 4.43 -12.59
N HIS A 345 14.00 4.98 -11.45
CA HIS A 345 14.27 4.18 -10.25
C HIS A 345 13.01 4.04 -9.41
N THR A 346 12.67 2.81 -9.03
CA THR A 346 11.46 2.52 -8.26
C THR A 346 11.65 1.28 -7.38
N THR A 347 10.67 1.00 -6.54
CA THR A 347 10.67 -0.21 -5.72
C THR A 347 10.23 -1.43 -6.53
N ALA A 348 10.76 -2.60 -6.18
CA ALA A 348 10.32 -3.89 -6.67
C ALA A 348 9.18 -4.46 -5.80
N ILE A 349 8.55 -5.55 -6.25
CA ILE A 349 7.56 -6.28 -5.46
C ILE A 349 8.18 -6.80 -4.15
N PRO A 350 7.52 -6.66 -2.98
CA PRO A 350 8.11 -6.99 -1.68
C PRO A 350 8.05 -8.48 -1.34
N MET A 351 8.35 -9.36 -2.31
CA MET A 351 8.38 -10.81 -2.09
C MET A 351 9.43 -11.48 -2.99
N ARG A 352 9.85 -12.67 -2.60
CA ARG A 352 10.67 -13.57 -3.40
C ARG A 352 9.91 -14.88 -3.62
N ILE A 353 10.05 -15.45 -4.80
CA ILE A 353 9.51 -16.76 -5.16
C ILE A 353 10.72 -17.61 -5.53
N ASP A 354 10.87 -18.76 -4.90
CA ASP A 354 12.02 -19.66 -5.09
C ASP A 354 13.40 -18.96 -4.93
N GLY A 355 13.45 -17.99 -4.01
CA GLY A 355 14.66 -17.21 -3.74
C GLY A 355 14.87 -16.00 -4.66
N GLU A 356 14.13 -15.87 -5.74
CA GLU A 356 14.24 -14.77 -6.71
C GLU A 356 13.09 -13.78 -6.58
N ARG A 357 13.36 -12.51 -6.87
CA ARG A 357 12.35 -11.45 -6.85
C ARG A 357 11.78 -11.25 -8.26
N PRO A 358 10.47 -11.48 -8.47
CA PRO A 358 9.85 -11.11 -9.74
C PRO A 358 9.99 -9.60 -10.02
N LYS A 359 10.37 -9.25 -11.23
CA LYS A 359 10.51 -7.87 -11.65
C LYS A 359 10.02 -7.69 -13.07
N SER A 360 9.19 -6.68 -13.31
CA SER A 360 8.94 -6.20 -14.65
C SER A 360 9.89 -5.04 -14.95
N THR A 361 10.68 -5.19 -16.01
CA THR A 361 11.57 -4.15 -16.54
C THR A 361 10.92 -3.34 -17.65
N LEU A 362 9.68 -3.67 -18.03
CA LEU A 362 8.92 -2.94 -19.04
C LEU A 362 8.46 -1.60 -18.46
N ALA A 363 8.63 -0.54 -19.26
CA ALA A 363 8.16 0.79 -18.92
C ALA A 363 6.63 0.84 -18.78
N ALA A 364 6.13 1.89 -18.13
CA ALA A 364 4.71 2.22 -18.22
C ALA A 364 4.37 2.56 -19.68
N PRO A 365 3.18 2.19 -20.14
CA PRO A 365 2.82 2.35 -21.55
C PRO A 365 2.53 3.80 -21.90
N GLN A 366 2.91 4.20 -23.09
CA GLN A 366 2.30 5.37 -23.72
C GLN A 366 0.83 5.08 -24.03
N LEU A 367 0.00 6.13 -24.07
CA LEU A 367 -1.43 6.01 -24.31
C LEU A 367 -1.69 5.32 -25.65
N GLY A 368 -2.56 4.30 -25.65
CA GLY A 368 -3.03 3.61 -26.84
C GLY A 368 -2.06 2.60 -27.46
N THR A 369 -0.96 2.24 -26.80
CA THR A 369 0.00 1.26 -27.35
C THR A 369 -0.57 -0.13 -27.61
N ALA A 370 -1.73 -0.46 -27.03
CA ALA A 370 -2.42 -1.74 -27.23
C ALA A 370 -3.71 -1.62 -28.05
N ASN A 371 -3.95 -0.51 -28.77
CA ASN A 371 -5.19 -0.30 -29.53
C ASN A 371 -5.44 -1.35 -30.62
N ALA A 372 -4.39 -1.98 -31.15
CA ALA A 372 -4.51 -3.09 -32.07
C ALA A 372 -5.32 -4.28 -31.52
N LEU A 373 -5.36 -4.46 -30.20
CA LEU A 373 -6.16 -5.51 -29.57
C LEU A 373 -7.67 -5.37 -29.81
N LEU A 374 -8.16 -4.16 -30.08
CA LEU A 374 -9.57 -3.93 -30.42
C LEU A 374 -9.97 -4.59 -31.78
N GLU A 375 -8.99 -4.93 -32.60
CA GLU A 375 -9.19 -5.57 -33.90
C GLU A 375 -8.73 -7.04 -33.90
N SER A 376 -7.60 -7.34 -33.23
CA SER A 376 -7.00 -8.67 -33.21
C SER A 376 -7.49 -9.57 -32.10
N GLY A 377 -8.12 -9.04 -31.06
CA GLY A 377 -8.36 -9.75 -29.80
C GLY A 377 -7.07 -10.01 -29.01
N TRP A 378 -7.16 -10.84 -27.98
CA TRP A 378 -5.98 -11.33 -27.25
C TRP A 378 -5.17 -12.24 -28.17
N SER A 379 -3.97 -11.85 -28.47
CA SER A 379 -3.01 -12.64 -29.26
C SER A 379 -2.19 -13.57 -28.38
#